data_35f178aef3f1655428d2a9ab168bd87c
#
_entry.id   35f178aef3f1655428d2a9ab168bd87c
#
_cell.length_a   1.000
_cell.length_b   1.000
_cell.length_c   1.000
_cell.angle_alpha   90.00
_cell.angle_beta   90.00
_cell.angle_gamma   90.00
#
_symmetry.space_group_name_H-M   'P 1'
#
loop_
_entity.id
_entity.type
_entity.pdbx_description
1 polymer ?
#
loop_
_entity_poly.entity_id
_entity_poly.type
_entity_poly.pdbx_seq_one_letter_code
_entity_poly.pdbx_strand_id
1 'polypeptide(L)'
;MDYIEDQTAVSKSAGADSGVLVSVVIPAYNAAPYIAETLDSVFAQTFRSFEVIVVNDGSPDTAALEHALQPYLSRIQYLKQENRGPSAARNRAIRQGRGKYVAFLDSDDLWLPKHLGRQLESLARGPDLGLVYANGVHFEENVPLGTTFASVPQSGQVTLESLLAEQCTINTSSVVASREAMLRVGLFDENMNRCEDFDLWLRLSYDGVRMSYDREVQVCHRLGRGLSADRELMKRGRLEVYKKIAANGLLSQAQRSIIAAKLQTLEVEIQVELTKQALLAGKFREALSAAECANSRAHTIKLRVAELGLRWFPGLLRWLYRNYVQVLELYRRSRGVHSARTDVQAKPADFEILIRRRR
;
A
#
# COMPACT_ATOMS: atom_id res chain seq x y z
N MET A 1 33.20 44.90 -6.38
CA MET A 1 33.65 43.56 -6.76
C MET A 1 32.45 42.66 -6.59
N ASP A 2 31.91 42.47 -7.63
CA ASP A 2 30.59 42.17 -8.13
C ASP A 2 30.26 40.71 -7.92
N TYR A 3 29.17 40.46 -7.20
CA TYR A 3 28.44 39.20 -7.27
C TYR A 3 27.31 39.39 -8.27
N ILE A 4 27.48 38.80 -9.43
CA ILE A 4 26.47 38.74 -10.48
C ILE A 4 25.50 37.60 -10.14
N GLU A 5 24.25 37.98 -9.91
CA GLU A 5 23.09 37.12 -9.91
C GLU A 5 22.90 36.47 -11.29
N ASP A 6 22.93 35.16 -11.35
CA ASP A 6 22.49 34.42 -12.52
C ASP A 6 21.01 33.96 -12.31
N GLN A 7 20.14 34.89 -12.66
CA GLN A 7 18.71 34.59 -12.87
C GLN A 7 18.52 34.28 -14.37
N THR A 8 18.63 33.02 -14.73
CA THR A 8 18.24 32.60 -16.09
C THR A 8 17.17 31.52 -16.06
N ALA A 9 15.96 32.01 -16.32
CA ALA A 9 14.93 31.42 -17.16
C ALA A 9 14.47 29.98 -16.85
N VAL A 10 13.46 29.87 -15.98
CA VAL A 10 12.46 28.85 -16.13
C VAL A 10 11.67 29.12 -17.42
N SER A 11 12.13 28.58 -18.54
CA SER A 11 11.40 28.61 -19.77
C SER A 11 10.18 27.68 -19.67
N LYS A 12 9.01 28.26 -19.74
CA LYS A 12 7.75 27.58 -20.08
C LYS A 12 7.93 26.86 -21.42
N SER A 13 8.21 25.57 -21.42
CA SER A 13 7.91 24.72 -22.55
C SER A 13 6.54 24.10 -22.32
N ALA A 14 5.51 24.71 -22.92
CA ALA A 14 4.23 24.10 -23.15
C ALA A 14 4.44 22.76 -23.86
N GLY A 15 3.76 21.70 -23.34
CA GLY A 15 3.95 20.32 -23.73
C GLY A 15 3.86 20.08 -25.24
N ALA A 16 4.96 19.65 -25.81
CA ALA A 16 4.92 18.78 -26.97
C ALA A 16 4.27 17.47 -26.52
N ASP A 17 3.24 17.02 -27.22
CA ASP A 17 2.57 15.73 -27.01
C ASP A 17 3.63 14.60 -27.08
N SER A 18 4.06 14.14 -25.93
CA SER A 18 5.20 13.19 -25.82
C SER A 18 4.79 11.78 -26.26
N GLY A 19 3.53 11.57 -26.65
CA GLY A 19 2.97 10.24 -26.93
C GLY A 19 2.88 9.31 -25.70
N VAL A 20 3.37 9.76 -24.54
CA VAL A 20 3.34 9.00 -23.28
C VAL A 20 2.09 9.37 -22.49
N LEU A 21 1.21 8.39 -22.26
CA LEU A 21 -0.03 8.61 -21.53
C LEU A 21 0.12 8.27 -20.03
N VAL A 22 0.94 7.28 -19.69
CA VAL A 22 1.11 6.77 -18.31
C VAL A 22 2.59 6.76 -17.93
N SER A 23 2.92 7.28 -16.74
CA SER A 23 4.20 7.07 -16.08
C SER A 23 4.06 5.97 -15.03
N VAL A 24 4.70 4.82 -15.26
CA VAL A 24 4.77 3.71 -14.30
C VAL A 24 5.87 4.02 -13.29
N VAL A 25 5.52 4.08 -12.01
CA VAL A 25 6.40 4.46 -10.90
C VAL A 25 6.72 3.24 -10.04
N ILE A 26 8.00 2.89 -9.95
CA ILE A 26 8.48 1.72 -9.21
C ILE A 26 9.57 2.15 -8.23
N PRO A 27 9.24 2.30 -6.92
CA PRO A 27 10.26 2.48 -5.89
C PRO A 27 10.98 1.15 -5.64
N ALA A 28 12.32 1.16 -5.56
CA ALA A 28 13.11 -0.05 -5.39
C ALA A 28 14.04 0.06 -4.17
N TYR A 29 13.83 -0.81 -3.19
CA TYR A 29 14.65 -1.01 -2.00
C TYR A 29 14.65 -2.49 -1.60
N ASN A 30 15.82 -3.14 -1.50
CA ASN A 30 15.97 -4.59 -1.35
C ASN A 30 15.18 -5.38 -2.42
N ALA A 31 15.21 -4.88 -3.67
CA ALA A 31 14.34 -5.33 -4.75
C ALA A 31 15.02 -6.27 -5.76
N ALA A 32 16.33 -6.49 -5.66
CA ALA A 32 17.09 -7.29 -6.63
C ALA A 32 16.47 -8.66 -6.93
N PRO A 33 15.91 -9.41 -5.97
CA PRO A 33 15.31 -10.72 -6.23
C PRO A 33 14.00 -10.68 -7.04
N TYR A 34 13.32 -9.52 -7.13
CA TYR A 34 11.95 -9.42 -7.63
C TYR A 34 11.80 -8.50 -8.83
N ILE A 35 12.65 -7.48 -8.94
CA ILE A 35 12.49 -6.38 -9.89
C ILE A 35 12.40 -6.83 -11.36
N ALA A 36 13.10 -7.88 -11.73
CA ALA A 36 13.04 -8.42 -13.08
C ALA A 36 11.64 -8.98 -13.41
N GLU A 37 11.04 -9.73 -12.47
CA GLU A 37 9.69 -10.30 -12.61
C GLU A 37 8.63 -9.18 -12.65
N THR A 38 8.80 -8.15 -11.81
CA THR A 38 7.96 -6.95 -11.81
C THR A 38 8.02 -6.25 -13.16
N LEU A 39 9.21 -5.99 -13.70
CA LEU A 39 9.38 -5.32 -15.00
C LEU A 39 8.85 -6.18 -16.16
N ASP A 40 9.03 -7.49 -16.13
CA ASP A 40 8.44 -8.40 -17.12
C ASP A 40 6.92 -8.26 -17.15
N SER A 41 6.27 -8.12 -16.00
CA SER A 41 4.82 -7.93 -15.92
C SER A 41 4.37 -6.57 -16.48
N VAL A 42 5.19 -5.52 -16.31
CA VAL A 42 4.94 -4.20 -16.90
C VAL A 42 5.10 -4.25 -18.42
N PHE A 43 6.15 -4.86 -18.91
CA PHE A 43 6.39 -4.94 -20.35
C PHE A 43 5.49 -5.95 -21.07
N ALA A 44 4.79 -6.81 -20.34
CA ALA A 44 3.73 -7.68 -20.85
C ALA A 44 2.37 -6.97 -20.99
N GLN A 45 2.22 -5.71 -20.54
CA GLN A 45 0.97 -4.97 -20.67
C GLN A 45 0.53 -4.87 -22.13
N THR A 46 -0.77 -5.01 -22.39
CA THR A 46 -1.36 -4.84 -23.74
C THR A 46 -1.40 -3.39 -24.19
N PHE A 47 -1.58 -2.47 -23.26
CA PHE A 47 -1.44 -1.02 -23.47
C PHE A 47 0.05 -0.66 -23.64
N ARG A 48 0.38 0.29 -24.56
CA ARG A 48 1.78 0.56 -24.94
C ARG A 48 2.26 2.00 -24.74
N SER A 49 1.34 2.98 -24.57
CA SER A 49 1.73 4.39 -24.42
C SER A 49 2.12 4.71 -22.98
N PHE A 50 3.20 4.10 -22.49
CA PHE A 50 3.73 4.33 -21.13
C PHE A 50 5.25 4.44 -21.11
N GLU A 51 5.76 5.10 -20.10
CA GLU A 51 7.16 5.07 -19.67
C GLU A 51 7.28 4.39 -18.31
N VAL A 52 8.47 3.91 -17.99
CA VAL A 52 8.76 3.25 -16.70
C VAL A 52 9.87 3.98 -15.99
N ILE A 53 9.66 4.36 -14.74
CA ILE A 53 10.61 5.08 -13.90
C ILE A 53 10.87 4.22 -12.66
N VAL A 54 12.09 3.70 -12.57
CA VAL A 54 12.56 2.91 -11.42
C VAL A 54 13.44 3.81 -10.56
N VAL A 55 13.11 3.96 -9.28
CA VAL A 55 13.90 4.76 -8.34
C VAL A 55 14.52 3.85 -7.29
N ASN A 56 15.84 3.69 -7.36
CA ASN A 56 16.63 3.06 -6.31
C ASN A 56 16.73 4.03 -5.13
N ASP A 57 16.09 3.69 -4.02
CA ASP A 57 16.05 4.50 -2.80
C ASP A 57 17.18 4.11 -1.83
N GLY A 58 18.43 4.20 -2.30
CA GLY A 58 19.59 3.87 -1.50
C GLY A 58 19.63 2.42 -1.03
N SER A 59 19.26 1.49 -1.92
CA SER A 59 19.16 0.08 -1.60
C SER A 59 20.53 -0.54 -1.24
N PRO A 60 20.63 -1.31 -0.13
CA PRO A 60 21.86 -2.01 0.23
C PRO A 60 22.27 -3.07 -0.80
N ASP A 61 21.32 -3.62 -1.57
CA ASP A 61 21.55 -4.57 -2.66
C ASP A 61 21.76 -3.90 -4.03
N THR A 62 22.15 -2.61 -4.08
CA THR A 62 22.24 -1.80 -5.32
C THR A 62 22.99 -2.51 -6.44
N ALA A 63 24.14 -3.16 -6.17
CA ALA A 63 24.91 -3.85 -7.20
C ALA A 63 24.11 -5.02 -7.82
N ALA A 64 23.44 -5.82 -7.01
CA ALA A 64 22.56 -6.92 -7.47
C ALA A 64 21.32 -6.37 -8.19
N LEU A 65 20.72 -5.28 -7.68
CA LEU A 65 19.60 -4.59 -8.32
C LEU A 65 19.98 -4.09 -9.71
N GLU A 66 21.13 -3.43 -9.86
CA GLU A 66 21.62 -2.93 -11.15
C GLU A 66 21.94 -4.07 -12.13
N HIS A 67 22.49 -5.17 -11.62
CA HIS A 67 22.65 -6.36 -12.44
C HIS A 67 21.30 -6.90 -12.96
N ALA A 68 20.29 -6.99 -12.11
CA ALA A 68 18.97 -7.44 -12.51
C ALA A 68 18.27 -6.47 -13.49
N LEU A 69 18.60 -5.18 -13.44
CA LEU A 69 18.05 -4.14 -14.33
C LEU A 69 18.74 -4.09 -15.71
N GLN A 70 19.90 -4.70 -15.89
CA GLN A 70 20.66 -4.64 -17.17
C GLN A 70 19.82 -4.90 -18.43
N PRO A 71 18.95 -5.92 -18.49
CA PRO A 71 18.13 -6.20 -19.69
C PRO A 71 17.08 -5.11 -19.99
N TYR A 72 16.79 -4.23 -19.03
CA TYR A 72 15.70 -3.26 -19.09
C TYR A 72 16.18 -1.81 -19.24
N LEU A 73 17.48 -1.53 -19.08
CA LEU A 73 18.03 -0.16 -19.01
C LEU A 73 17.68 0.70 -20.24
N SER A 74 17.56 0.10 -21.43
CA SER A 74 17.15 0.82 -22.64
C SER A 74 15.66 1.18 -22.69
N ARG A 75 14.85 0.65 -21.76
CA ARG A 75 13.38 0.76 -21.74
C ARG A 75 12.86 1.46 -20.48
N ILE A 76 13.73 1.76 -19.51
CA ILE A 76 13.37 2.38 -18.24
C ILE A 76 14.17 3.66 -18.01
N GLN A 77 13.62 4.59 -17.27
CA GLN A 77 14.37 5.65 -16.64
C GLN A 77 14.80 5.18 -15.24
N TYR A 78 16.09 4.93 -15.04
CA TYR A 78 16.66 4.52 -13.76
C TYR A 78 17.22 5.71 -13.01
N LEU A 79 16.71 5.95 -11.79
CA LEU A 79 17.15 7.04 -10.90
C LEU A 79 17.69 6.46 -9.60
N LYS A 80 18.69 7.13 -9.02
CA LYS A 80 19.26 6.78 -7.71
C LYS A 80 19.10 7.94 -6.75
N GLN A 81 18.81 7.64 -5.49
CA GLN A 81 18.83 8.61 -4.40
C GLN A 81 19.36 7.97 -3.12
N GLU A 82 19.70 8.76 -2.13
CA GLU A 82 19.90 8.29 -0.76
C GLU A 82 18.55 7.78 -0.21
N ASN A 83 18.60 6.83 0.73
CA ASN A 83 17.37 6.28 1.30
C ASN A 83 16.59 7.37 2.05
N ARG A 84 15.40 7.68 1.53
CA ARG A 84 14.43 8.63 2.08
C ARG A 84 13.03 8.04 2.18
N GLY A 85 12.92 6.74 1.96
CA GLY A 85 11.66 6.01 2.03
C GLY A 85 10.82 6.03 0.73
N PRO A 86 9.80 5.16 0.67
CA PRO A 86 8.99 4.96 -0.53
C PRO A 86 8.25 6.20 -1.00
N SER A 87 7.83 7.08 -0.08
CA SER A 87 7.20 8.36 -0.41
C SER A 87 8.11 9.24 -1.26
N ALA A 88 9.35 9.43 -0.83
CA ALA A 88 10.34 10.26 -1.55
C ALA A 88 10.67 9.67 -2.92
N ALA A 89 10.84 8.34 -2.99
CA ALA A 89 11.10 7.63 -4.25
C ALA A 89 9.93 7.78 -5.24
N ARG A 90 8.68 7.56 -4.79
CA ARG A 90 7.49 7.77 -5.62
C ARG A 90 7.34 9.23 -6.05
N ASN A 91 7.52 10.18 -5.14
CA ASN A 91 7.44 11.62 -5.44
C ASN A 91 8.45 12.03 -6.50
N ARG A 92 9.69 11.54 -6.40
CA ARG A 92 10.72 11.81 -7.39
C ARG A 92 10.32 11.29 -8.77
N ALA A 93 9.82 10.05 -8.84
CA ALA A 93 9.37 9.48 -10.09
C ALA A 93 8.16 10.24 -10.69
N ILE A 94 7.18 10.65 -9.86
CA ILE A 94 6.02 11.43 -10.31
C ILE A 94 6.45 12.77 -10.90
N ARG A 95 7.44 13.46 -10.29
CA ARG A 95 7.95 14.74 -10.81
C ARG A 95 8.68 14.58 -12.14
N GLN A 96 9.41 13.48 -12.32
CA GLN A 96 10.14 13.17 -13.58
C GLN A 96 9.23 12.66 -14.69
N GLY A 97 8.10 12.04 -14.32
CA GLY A 97 7.17 11.46 -15.26
C GLY A 97 6.51 12.51 -16.18
N ARG A 98 6.28 12.11 -17.43
CA ARG A 98 5.66 12.92 -18.49
C ARG A 98 4.22 12.51 -18.76
N GLY A 99 3.80 11.36 -18.22
CA GLY A 99 2.46 10.84 -18.40
C GLY A 99 1.39 11.75 -17.79
N LYS A 100 0.24 11.81 -18.44
CA LYS A 100 -0.98 12.42 -17.89
C LYS A 100 -1.43 11.71 -16.62
N TYR A 101 -1.25 10.39 -16.60
CA TYR A 101 -1.56 9.53 -15.47
C TYR A 101 -0.30 8.94 -14.88
N VAL A 102 -0.36 8.60 -13.60
CA VAL A 102 0.67 7.85 -12.87
C VAL A 102 0.08 6.50 -12.48
N ALA A 103 0.81 5.44 -12.76
CA ALA A 103 0.49 4.08 -12.30
C ALA A 103 1.56 3.62 -11.31
N PHE A 104 1.16 3.13 -10.15
CA PHE A 104 2.07 2.67 -9.11
C PHE A 104 2.23 1.16 -9.14
N LEU A 105 3.46 0.70 -8.96
CA LEU A 105 3.76 -0.71 -8.80
C LEU A 105 4.92 -0.86 -7.82
N ASP A 106 4.73 -1.57 -6.74
CA ASP A 106 5.82 -1.91 -5.83
C ASP A 106 6.74 -2.95 -6.48
N SER A 107 8.03 -2.88 -6.16
CA SER A 107 9.10 -3.61 -6.86
C SER A 107 9.08 -5.13 -6.69
N ASP A 108 8.13 -5.67 -5.94
CA ASP A 108 7.91 -7.10 -5.68
C ASP A 108 6.51 -7.58 -6.07
N ASP A 109 5.65 -6.68 -6.58
CA ASP A 109 4.31 -6.98 -7.08
C ASP A 109 4.30 -7.19 -8.60
N LEU A 110 3.20 -7.77 -9.11
CA LEU A 110 3.03 -8.08 -10.54
C LEU A 110 1.69 -7.57 -11.07
N TRP A 111 1.67 -7.10 -12.30
CA TRP A 111 0.44 -6.78 -13.03
C TRP A 111 0.01 -7.88 -13.98
N LEU A 112 -1.30 -8.11 -14.09
CA LEU A 112 -1.86 -8.90 -15.17
C LEU A 112 -1.83 -8.09 -16.48
N PRO A 113 -1.78 -8.75 -17.67
CA PRO A 113 -1.49 -8.08 -18.94
C PRO A 113 -2.46 -6.97 -19.36
N LYS A 114 -3.68 -6.94 -18.82
CA LYS A 114 -4.72 -5.96 -19.17
C LYS A 114 -4.84 -4.82 -18.16
N HIS A 115 -4.02 -4.77 -17.10
CA HIS A 115 -4.15 -3.81 -16.00
C HIS A 115 -4.24 -2.38 -16.49
N LEU A 116 -3.21 -1.87 -17.18
CA LEU A 116 -3.19 -0.47 -17.63
C LEU A 116 -4.35 -0.13 -18.56
N GLY A 117 -4.66 -1.00 -19.52
CA GLY A 117 -5.76 -0.76 -20.48
C GLY A 117 -7.11 -0.62 -19.78
N ARG A 118 -7.44 -1.56 -18.87
CA ARG A 118 -8.70 -1.52 -18.11
C ARG A 118 -8.82 -0.30 -17.20
N GLN A 119 -7.74 0.08 -16.53
CA GLN A 119 -7.75 1.26 -15.67
C GLN A 119 -7.98 2.54 -16.48
N LEU A 120 -7.33 2.67 -17.63
CA LEU A 120 -7.51 3.82 -18.53
C LEU A 120 -8.90 3.87 -19.15
N GLU A 121 -9.47 2.73 -19.55
CA GLU A 121 -10.86 2.64 -19.99
C GLU A 121 -11.83 3.11 -18.90
N SER A 122 -11.56 2.74 -17.65
CA SER A 122 -12.39 3.18 -16.52
C SER A 122 -12.27 4.69 -16.29
N LEU A 123 -11.06 5.27 -16.36
CA LEU A 123 -10.84 6.72 -16.29
C LEU A 123 -11.54 7.47 -17.42
N ALA A 124 -11.59 6.88 -18.62
CA ALA A 124 -12.24 7.53 -19.78
C ALA A 124 -13.77 7.55 -19.69
N ARG A 125 -14.39 6.68 -18.87
CA ARG A 125 -15.86 6.63 -18.70
C ARG A 125 -16.43 7.80 -17.89
N GLY A 126 -15.60 8.51 -17.13
CA GLY A 126 -16.05 9.64 -16.34
C GLY A 126 -15.02 10.78 -16.37
N PRO A 127 -15.34 11.95 -16.96
CA PRO A 127 -14.39 13.05 -17.07
C PRO A 127 -13.87 13.56 -15.73
N ASP A 128 -14.63 13.33 -14.66
CA ASP A 128 -14.28 13.75 -13.29
C ASP A 128 -13.55 12.67 -12.50
N LEU A 129 -13.30 11.48 -13.10
CA LEU A 129 -12.53 10.43 -12.45
C LEU A 129 -11.04 10.79 -12.47
N GLY A 130 -10.45 10.89 -11.29
CA GLY A 130 -9.02 11.19 -11.14
C GLY A 130 -8.21 10.04 -10.55
N LEU A 131 -8.85 8.97 -10.07
CA LEU A 131 -8.18 7.79 -9.56
C LEU A 131 -9.04 6.54 -9.80
N VAL A 132 -8.40 5.48 -10.30
CA VAL A 132 -8.98 4.14 -10.42
C VAL A 132 -8.03 3.12 -9.81
N TYR A 133 -8.57 2.11 -9.13
CA TYR A 133 -7.82 1.00 -8.58
C TYR A 133 -8.50 -0.33 -8.88
N ALA A 134 -7.81 -1.43 -8.66
CA ALA A 134 -8.32 -2.74 -9.02
C ALA A 134 -8.24 -3.72 -7.85
N ASN A 135 -9.01 -4.82 -7.97
CA ASN A 135 -8.84 -5.97 -7.11
C ASN A 135 -7.46 -6.61 -7.34
N GLY A 136 -6.90 -7.14 -6.28
CA GLY A 136 -5.63 -7.87 -6.32
C GLY A 136 -5.74 -9.24 -5.65
N VAL A 137 -4.89 -10.17 -6.05
CA VAL A 137 -4.68 -11.44 -5.36
C VAL A 137 -3.42 -11.36 -4.52
N HIS A 138 -3.53 -11.75 -3.26
CA HIS A 138 -2.38 -11.90 -2.38
C HIS A 138 -1.73 -13.25 -2.59
N PHE A 139 -0.40 -13.31 -2.62
CA PHE A 139 0.33 -14.56 -2.77
C PHE A 139 1.61 -14.60 -1.93
N GLU A 140 2.02 -15.79 -1.52
CA GLU A 140 3.27 -16.07 -0.82
C GLU A 140 3.84 -17.37 -1.39
N GLU A 141 5.15 -17.40 -1.69
CA GLU A 141 5.82 -18.57 -2.29
C GLU A 141 5.04 -19.18 -3.50
N ASN A 142 4.48 -18.32 -4.34
CA ASN A 142 3.64 -18.67 -5.51
C ASN A 142 2.29 -19.36 -5.17
N VAL A 143 1.86 -19.29 -3.92
CA VAL A 143 0.55 -19.80 -3.48
C VAL A 143 -0.41 -18.62 -3.27
N PRO A 144 -1.56 -18.55 -3.97
CA PRO A 144 -2.56 -17.52 -3.75
C PRO A 144 -3.25 -17.71 -2.39
N LEU A 145 -3.43 -16.62 -1.64
CA LEU A 145 -3.98 -16.60 -0.28
C LEU A 145 -5.35 -15.93 -0.18
N GLY A 146 -5.89 -15.42 -1.28
CA GLY A 146 -7.16 -14.70 -1.34
C GLY A 146 -7.04 -13.37 -2.05
N THR A 147 -8.16 -12.66 -2.21
CA THR A 147 -8.19 -11.36 -2.90
C THR A 147 -8.40 -10.20 -1.94
N THR A 148 -7.94 -9.01 -2.33
CA THR A 148 -8.12 -7.77 -1.56
C THR A 148 -9.60 -7.51 -1.29
N PHE A 149 -10.47 -7.65 -2.31
CA PHE A 149 -11.89 -7.36 -2.18
C PHE A 149 -12.69 -8.48 -1.46
N ALA A 150 -12.13 -9.67 -1.32
CA ALA A 150 -12.70 -10.69 -0.43
C ALA A 150 -12.46 -10.33 1.05
N SER A 151 -11.32 -9.68 1.35
CA SER A 151 -10.99 -9.24 2.70
C SER A 151 -11.75 -7.96 3.11
N VAL A 152 -11.91 -7.02 2.16
CA VAL A 152 -12.67 -5.77 2.32
C VAL A 152 -13.57 -5.61 1.09
N PRO A 153 -14.82 -6.11 1.14
CA PRO A 153 -15.72 -6.04 -0.01
C PRO A 153 -15.99 -4.59 -0.43
N GLN A 154 -15.80 -4.32 -1.72
CA GLN A 154 -16.06 -3.00 -2.28
C GLN A 154 -17.53 -2.88 -2.68
N SER A 155 -18.21 -1.83 -2.24
CA SER A 155 -19.60 -1.55 -2.60
C SER A 155 -19.86 -0.05 -2.69
N GLY A 156 -20.71 0.36 -3.64
CA GLY A 156 -21.10 1.76 -3.81
C GLY A 156 -20.00 2.66 -4.35
N GLN A 157 -20.15 3.94 -4.12
CA GLN A 157 -19.17 4.97 -4.52
C GLN A 157 -18.04 5.07 -3.49
N VAL A 158 -16.83 5.34 -3.99
CA VAL A 158 -15.69 5.68 -3.13
C VAL A 158 -15.82 7.16 -2.75
N THR A 159 -16.13 7.41 -1.49
CA THR A 159 -16.26 8.76 -0.90
C THR A 159 -15.27 8.95 0.22
N LEU A 160 -15.09 10.20 0.66
CA LEU A 160 -14.24 10.49 1.81
C LEU A 160 -14.71 9.73 3.07
N GLU A 161 -16.03 9.65 3.28
CA GLU A 161 -16.62 8.91 4.40
C GLU A 161 -16.35 7.41 4.33
N SER A 162 -16.47 6.80 3.12
CA SER A 162 -16.18 5.37 2.94
C SER A 162 -14.69 5.04 3.14
N LEU A 163 -13.79 5.95 2.74
CA LEU A 163 -12.35 5.84 3.02
C LEU A 163 -12.07 6.00 4.52
N LEU A 164 -12.60 7.05 5.16
CA LEU A 164 -12.45 7.28 6.60
C LEU A 164 -13.00 6.12 7.44
N ALA A 165 -14.12 5.53 7.01
CA ALA A 165 -14.70 4.36 7.67
C ALA A 165 -13.97 3.05 7.35
N GLU A 166 -12.97 3.06 6.44
CA GLU A 166 -12.26 1.87 5.94
C GLU A 166 -13.22 0.81 5.35
N GLN A 167 -14.27 1.28 4.67
CA GLN A 167 -15.21 0.43 3.93
C GLN A 167 -14.70 0.06 2.54
N CYS A 168 -13.57 0.62 2.14
CA CYS A 168 -12.83 0.28 0.93
C CYS A 168 -11.33 0.28 1.21
N THR A 169 -10.60 -0.55 0.47
CA THR A 169 -9.14 -0.66 0.56
C THR A 169 -8.55 -0.39 -0.81
N ILE A 170 -7.67 0.60 -0.89
CA ILE A 170 -6.92 0.96 -2.08
C ILE A 170 -5.47 0.49 -1.90
N ASN A 171 -5.07 -0.51 -2.65
CA ASN A 171 -3.70 -0.97 -2.67
C ASN A 171 -2.90 -0.19 -3.71
N THR A 172 -1.77 0.36 -3.31
CA THR A 172 -0.96 1.27 -4.14
C THR A 172 -0.59 0.66 -5.48
N SER A 173 -0.17 -0.60 -5.54
CA SER A 173 0.20 -1.27 -6.80
C SER A 173 -0.96 -1.47 -7.78
N SER A 174 -2.19 -1.21 -7.36
CA SER A 174 -3.38 -1.30 -8.22
C SER A 174 -3.87 0.04 -8.76
N VAL A 175 -3.24 1.15 -8.39
CA VAL A 175 -3.73 2.50 -8.64
C VAL A 175 -3.18 3.07 -9.95
N VAL A 176 -4.10 3.66 -10.74
CA VAL A 176 -3.78 4.62 -11.79
C VAL A 176 -4.50 5.94 -11.47
N ALA A 177 -3.76 7.03 -11.36
CA ALA A 177 -4.28 8.32 -10.93
C ALA A 177 -3.83 9.48 -11.82
N SER A 178 -4.61 10.57 -11.83
CA SER A 178 -4.25 11.83 -12.46
C SER A 178 -2.99 12.40 -11.83
N ARG A 179 -1.94 12.59 -12.65
CA ARG A 179 -0.69 13.22 -12.20
C ARG A 179 -0.93 14.66 -11.73
N GLU A 180 -1.77 15.40 -12.44
CA GLU A 180 -2.14 16.76 -12.08
C GLU A 180 -2.82 16.83 -10.70
N ALA A 181 -3.80 15.95 -10.44
CA ALA A 181 -4.48 15.89 -9.15
C ALA A 181 -3.50 15.58 -8.02
N MET A 182 -2.56 14.66 -8.23
CA MET A 182 -1.54 14.32 -7.24
C MET A 182 -0.59 15.48 -6.94
N LEU A 183 -0.16 16.21 -7.97
CA LEU A 183 0.68 17.41 -7.81
C LEU A 183 -0.08 18.51 -7.04
N ARG A 184 -1.36 18.69 -7.33
CA ARG A 184 -2.22 19.70 -6.69
C ARG A 184 -2.37 19.45 -5.18
N VAL A 185 -2.53 18.20 -4.76
CA VAL A 185 -2.66 17.85 -3.33
C VAL A 185 -1.32 17.67 -2.59
N GLY A 186 -0.17 17.89 -3.27
CA GLY A 186 1.16 17.90 -2.65
C GLY A 186 1.86 16.54 -2.61
N LEU A 187 1.43 15.55 -3.40
CA LEU A 187 2.05 14.22 -3.51
C LEU A 187 2.01 13.40 -2.20
N PHE A 188 2.87 12.37 -2.08
CA PHE A 188 3.03 11.62 -0.83
C PHE A 188 3.72 12.48 0.24
N ASP A 189 3.31 12.38 1.49
CA ASP A 189 3.99 13.03 2.61
C ASP A 189 5.27 12.23 2.97
N GLU A 190 6.43 12.84 2.72
CA GLU A 190 7.74 12.21 2.95
C GLU A 190 8.09 12.09 4.45
N ASN A 191 7.33 12.73 5.35
CA ASN A 191 7.50 12.60 6.79
C ASN A 191 6.73 11.42 7.38
N MET A 192 5.87 10.77 6.58
CA MET A 192 5.11 9.62 7.01
C MET A 192 5.88 8.32 6.75
N ASN A 193 6.11 7.56 7.81
CA ASN A 193 6.82 6.27 7.73
C ASN A 193 5.90 5.10 7.34
N ARG A 194 4.59 5.26 7.48
CA ARG A 194 3.56 4.23 7.21
C ARG A 194 2.25 4.90 6.80
N CYS A 195 1.47 4.18 5.98
CA CYS A 195 0.15 4.63 5.52
C CYS A 195 0.18 5.96 4.75
N GLU A 196 1.30 6.27 4.13
CA GLU A 196 1.50 7.43 3.26
C GLU A 196 0.54 7.42 2.06
N ASP A 197 0.18 6.25 1.61
CA ASP A 197 -0.79 6.01 0.55
C ASP A 197 -2.21 6.33 1.02
N PHE A 198 -2.60 5.86 2.20
CA PHE A 198 -3.90 6.17 2.80
C PHE A 198 -4.07 7.68 3.04
N ASP A 199 -3.04 8.37 3.53
CA ASP A 199 -3.03 9.84 3.65
C ASP A 199 -3.28 10.51 2.30
N LEU A 200 -2.59 10.07 1.24
CA LEU A 200 -2.74 10.64 -0.09
C LEU A 200 -4.14 10.41 -0.66
N TRP A 201 -4.70 9.20 -0.51
CA TRP A 201 -6.06 8.90 -0.98
C TRP A 201 -7.11 9.75 -0.27
N LEU A 202 -6.97 9.98 1.04
CA LEU A 202 -7.86 10.87 1.78
C LEU A 202 -7.75 12.33 1.29
N ARG A 203 -6.54 12.84 1.05
CA ARG A 203 -6.33 14.20 0.53
C ARG A 203 -6.89 14.36 -0.88
N LEU A 204 -6.73 13.39 -1.76
CA LEU A 204 -7.34 13.41 -3.09
C LEU A 204 -8.87 13.42 -3.01
N SER A 205 -9.45 12.55 -2.17
CA SER A 205 -10.90 12.50 -1.99
C SER A 205 -11.45 13.79 -1.37
N TYR A 206 -10.73 14.39 -0.42
CA TYR A 206 -11.07 15.68 0.18
C TYR A 206 -11.01 16.84 -0.83
N ASP A 207 -10.08 16.80 -1.77
CA ASP A 207 -9.93 17.76 -2.87
C ASP A 207 -10.99 17.56 -3.99
N GLY A 208 -11.93 16.64 -3.80
CA GLY A 208 -13.02 16.36 -4.72
C GLY A 208 -12.66 15.42 -5.88
N VAL A 209 -11.49 14.78 -5.86
CA VAL A 209 -11.11 13.79 -6.87
C VAL A 209 -12.03 12.56 -6.74
N ARG A 210 -12.80 12.29 -7.79
CA ARG A 210 -13.64 11.10 -7.84
C ARG A 210 -12.80 9.86 -8.09
N MET A 211 -13.15 8.78 -7.38
CA MET A 211 -12.45 7.50 -7.43
C MET A 211 -13.41 6.38 -7.85
N SER A 212 -12.88 5.39 -8.55
CA SER A 212 -13.61 4.21 -8.97
C SER A 212 -12.73 2.97 -8.82
N TYR A 213 -13.32 1.78 -8.96
CA TYR A 213 -12.61 0.52 -8.85
C TYR A 213 -13.04 -0.51 -9.90
N ASP A 214 -12.09 -1.36 -10.31
CA ASP A 214 -12.33 -2.55 -11.11
C ASP A 214 -12.43 -3.78 -10.19
N ARG A 215 -13.50 -4.55 -10.30
CA ARG A 215 -13.70 -5.77 -9.48
C ARG A 215 -12.83 -6.94 -9.92
N GLU A 216 -12.37 -6.91 -11.16
CA GLU A 216 -11.51 -7.95 -11.69
C GLU A 216 -10.12 -7.89 -11.05
N VAL A 217 -9.55 -9.06 -10.81
CA VAL A 217 -8.16 -9.16 -10.35
C VAL A 217 -7.25 -8.68 -11.47
N GLN A 218 -6.44 -7.66 -11.17
CA GLN A 218 -5.48 -7.07 -12.11
C GLN A 218 -4.06 -7.05 -11.56
N VAL A 219 -3.89 -7.32 -10.26
CA VAL A 219 -2.61 -7.21 -9.56
C VAL A 219 -2.37 -8.43 -8.69
N CYS A 220 -1.12 -8.87 -8.62
CA CYS A 220 -0.67 -9.90 -7.71
C CYS A 220 0.23 -9.26 -6.65
N HIS A 221 -0.22 -9.26 -5.39
CA HIS A 221 0.50 -8.68 -4.25
C HIS A 221 1.29 -9.76 -3.51
N ARG A 222 2.59 -9.58 -3.40
CA ARG A 222 3.46 -10.47 -2.63
C ARG A 222 3.37 -10.15 -1.15
N LEU A 223 3.05 -11.15 -0.33
CA LEU A 223 2.96 -11.02 1.13
C LEU A 223 4.24 -11.47 1.84
N GLY A 224 4.31 -11.16 3.16
CA GLY A 224 5.33 -11.63 4.08
C GLY A 224 6.61 -10.77 4.12
N ARG A 225 6.62 -9.64 3.41
CA ARG A 225 7.79 -8.76 3.31
C ARG A 225 7.39 -7.28 3.38
N GLY A 226 8.40 -6.41 3.55
CA GLY A 226 8.23 -4.97 3.48
C GLY A 226 7.64 -4.32 4.72
N LEU A 227 7.23 -3.09 4.53
CA LEU A 227 6.82 -2.18 5.61
C LEU A 227 5.49 -2.57 6.26
N SER A 228 4.62 -3.27 5.55
CA SER A 228 3.29 -3.68 6.01
C SER A 228 3.29 -4.90 6.95
N ALA A 229 4.43 -5.58 7.12
CA ALA A 229 4.54 -6.76 7.98
C ALA A 229 4.39 -6.42 9.49
N ASP A 230 4.79 -5.20 9.90
CA ASP A 230 4.67 -4.75 11.29
C ASP A 230 3.29 -4.13 11.56
N ARG A 231 2.43 -4.92 12.21
CA ARG A 231 1.03 -4.53 12.48
C ARG A 231 0.91 -3.35 13.45
N GLU A 232 1.80 -3.26 14.42
CA GLU A 232 1.77 -2.18 15.39
C GLU A 232 2.16 -0.86 14.73
N LEU A 233 3.24 -0.84 13.95
CA LEU A 233 3.67 0.35 13.19
C LEU A 233 2.62 0.75 12.15
N MET A 234 1.93 -0.20 11.51
CA MET A 234 0.82 0.13 10.59
C MET A 234 -0.35 0.81 11.31
N LYS A 235 -0.70 0.37 12.52
CA LYS A 235 -1.76 1.01 13.32
C LYS A 235 -1.36 2.41 13.79
N ARG A 236 -0.10 2.62 14.15
CA ARG A 236 0.43 3.96 14.48
C ARG A 236 0.40 4.88 13.26
N GLY A 237 0.81 4.41 12.10
CA GLY A 237 0.70 5.18 10.87
C GLY A 237 -0.74 5.61 10.57
N ARG A 238 -1.72 4.70 10.70
CA ARG A 238 -3.14 5.05 10.56
C ARG A 238 -3.59 6.07 11.61
N LEU A 239 -3.16 5.92 12.86
CA LEU A 239 -3.47 6.89 13.91
C LEU A 239 -2.94 8.29 13.55
N GLU A 240 -1.73 8.38 13.00
CA GLU A 240 -1.14 9.64 12.52
C GLU A 240 -1.95 10.24 11.38
N VAL A 241 -2.37 9.43 10.39
CA VAL A 241 -3.24 9.89 9.29
C VAL A 241 -4.54 10.48 9.83
N TYR A 242 -5.23 9.79 10.75
CA TYR A 242 -6.48 10.32 11.33
C TYR A 242 -6.26 11.58 12.14
N LYS A 243 -5.17 11.70 12.90
CA LYS A 243 -4.82 12.94 13.61
C LYS A 243 -4.54 14.09 12.64
N LYS A 244 -3.81 13.82 11.57
CA LYS A 244 -3.49 14.80 10.53
C LYS A 244 -4.75 15.33 9.84
N ILE A 245 -5.65 14.47 9.41
CA ILE A 245 -6.88 14.91 8.76
C ILE A 245 -7.83 15.60 9.73
N ALA A 246 -7.88 15.18 10.99
CA ALA A 246 -8.67 15.86 12.04
C ALA A 246 -8.21 17.31 12.27
N ALA A 247 -6.91 17.60 12.13
CA ALA A 247 -6.34 18.94 12.29
C ALA A 247 -6.67 19.88 11.13
N ASN A 248 -7.01 19.36 9.94
CA ASN A 248 -7.24 20.15 8.72
C ASN A 248 -8.64 20.80 8.57
N GLY A 249 -9.42 20.87 9.60
CA GLY A 249 -10.40 21.94 9.88
C GLY A 249 -11.75 21.95 9.17
N LEU A 250 -11.92 21.56 7.93
CA LEU A 250 -13.17 21.71 7.16
C LEU A 250 -13.99 20.40 7.02
N LEU A 251 -14.01 19.60 8.05
CA LEU A 251 -14.75 18.34 8.08
C LEU A 251 -16.19 18.53 8.52
N SER A 252 -17.13 17.78 7.93
CA SER A 252 -18.51 17.70 8.39
C SER A 252 -18.59 17.03 9.77
N GLN A 253 -19.73 17.19 10.46
CA GLN A 253 -19.97 16.53 11.76
C GLN A 253 -19.89 15.00 11.62
N ALA A 254 -20.41 14.43 10.55
CA ALA A 254 -20.36 13.00 10.29
C ALA A 254 -18.91 12.50 10.14
N GLN A 255 -18.10 13.21 9.36
CA GLN A 255 -16.66 12.89 9.17
C GLN A 255 -15.89 12.97 10.49
N ARG A 256 -16.11 14.02 11.29
CA ARG A 256 -15.50 14.15 12.64
C ARG A 256 -15.88 12.99 13.55
N SER A 257 -17.13 12.54 13.52
CA SER A 257 -17.60 11.41 14.32
C SER A 257 -16.93 10.10 13.91
N ILE A 258 -16.79 9.85 12.59
CA ILE A 258 -16.06 8.68 12.08
C ILE A 258 -14.61 8.70 12.55
N ILE A 259 -13.93 9.84 12.39
CA ILE A 259 -12.52 10.00 12.79
C ILE A 259 -12.36 9.78 14.30
N ALA A 260 -13.22 10.36 15.12
CA ALA A 260 -13.17 10.20 16.58
C ALA A 260 -13.30 8.72 17.00
N ALA A 261 -14.25 7.99 16.40
CA ALA A 261 -14.44 6.56 16.65
C ALA A 261 -13.21 5.74 16.20
N LYS A 262 -12.62 6.08 15.04
CA LYS A 262 -11.41 5.42 14.54
C LYS A 262 -10.18 5.67 15.42
N LEU A 263 -9.98 6.91 15.88
CA LEU A 263 -8.90 7.26 16.81
C LEU A 263 -8.99 6.44 18.09
N GLN A 264 -10.19 6.38 18.71
CA GLN A 264 -10.43 5.59 19.91
C GLN A 264 -10.15 4.10 19.68
N THR A 265 -10.62 3.54 18.56
CA THR A 265 -10.42 2.13 18.21
C THR A 265 -8.94 1.82 18.02
N LEU A 266 -8.22 2.64 17.24
CA LEU A 266 -6.80 2.45 16.95
C LEU A 266 -5.92 2.53 18.20
N GLU A 267 -6.21 3.45 19.12
CA GLU A 267 -5.50 3.54 20.40
C GLU A 267 -5.62 2.25 21.21
N VAL A 268 -6.82 1.66 21.27
CA VAL A 268 -7.03 0.36 21.93
C VAL A 268 -6.28 -0.76 21.20
N GLU A 269 -6.39 -0.80 19.87
CA GLU A 269 -5.75 -1.83 19.06
C GLU A 269 -4.22 -1.80 19.14
N ILE A 270 -3.61 -0.60 19.23
CA ILE A 270 -2.16 -0.45 19.45
C ILE A 270 -1.78 -1.07 20.79
N GLN A 271 -2.52 -0.78 21.87
CA GLN A 271 -2.25 -1.36 23.18
C GLN A 271 -2.40 -2.88 23.18
N VAL A 272 -3.36 -3.42 22.44
CA VAL A 272 -3.52 -4.88 22.25
C VAL A 272 -2.32 -5.50 21.52
N GLU A 273 -1.80 -4.84 20.46
CA GLU A 273 -0.59 -5.35 19.78
C GLU A 273 0.65 -5.30 20.70
N LEU A 274 0.83 -4.21 21.45
CA LEU A 274 1.90 -4.10 22.45
C LEU A 274 1.78 -5.19 23.53
N THR A 275 0.56 -5.48 23.99
CA THR A 275 0.30 -6.58 24.92
C THR A 275 0.78 -7.92 24.37
N LYS A 276 0.43 -8.22 23.11
CA LYS A 276 0.82 -9.47 22.44
C LYS A 276 2.34 -9.59 22.26
N GLN A 277 2.97 -8.52 21.80
CA GLN A 277 4.42 -8.46 21.59
C GLN A 277 5.17 -8.64 22.92
N ALA A 278 4.79 -7.90 23.96
CA ALA A 278 5.40 -7.99 25.28
C ALA A 278 5.18 -9.38 25.93
N LEU A 279 3.97 -9.97 25.75
CA LEU A 279 3.66 -11.32 26.21
C LEU A 279 4.57 -12.37 25.56
N LEU A 280 4.71 -12.33 24.22
CA LEU A 280 5.58 -13.25 23.48
C LEU A 280 7.05 -13.07 23.87
N ALA A 281 7.50 -11.83 24.10
CA ALA A 281 8.85 -11.53 24.58
C ALA A 281 9.10 -11.94 26.03
N GLY A 282 8.06 -12.32 26.80
CA GLY A 282 8.17 -12.65 28.23
C GLY A 282 8.25 -11.43 29.15
N LYS A 283 7.97 -10.25 28.64
CA LYS A 283 7.94 -8.97 29.36
C LYS A 283 6.58 -8.75 30.03
N PHE A 284 6.29 -9.55 31.04
CA PHE A 284 4.94 -9.66 31.62
C PHE A 284 4.42 -8.36 32.25
N ARG A 285 5.29 -7.51 32.84
CA ARG A 285 4.89 -6.23 33.41
C ARG A 285 4.46 -5.25 32.31
N GLU A 286 5.22 -5.18 31.22
CA GLU A 286 4.87 -4.35 30.05
C GLU A 286 3.56 -4.84 29.42
N ALA A 287 3.40 -6.16 29.27
CA ALA A 287 2.17 -6.77 28.74
C ALA A 287 0.94 -6.44 29.62
N LEU A 288 1.06 -6.51 30.95
CA LEU A 288 -0.02 -6.18 31.87
C LEU A 288 -0.39 -4.70 31.77
N SER A 289 0.58 -3.79 31.80
CA SER A 289 0.35 -2.34 31.68
C SER A 289 -0.37 -1.97 30.37
N ALA A 290 0.05 -2.57 29.25
CA ALA A 290 -0.62 -2.35 27.97
C ALA A 290 -2.05 -2.92 27.95
N ALA A 291 -2.29 -4.09 28.56
CA ALA A 291 -3.61 -4.70 28.66
C ALA A 291 -4.55 -3.85 29.54
N GLU A 292 -4.07 -3.34 30.68
CA GLU A 292 -4.81 -2.43 31.56
C GLU A 292 -5.20 -1.13 30.81
N CYS A 293 -4.25 -0.57 30.06
CA CYS A 293 -4.50 0.62 29.23
C CYS A 293 -5.56 0.34 28.14
N ALA A 294 -5.48 -0.80 27.45
CA ALA A 294 -6.50 -1.19 26.48
C ALA A 294 -7.88 -1.38 27.12
N ASN A 295 -7.93 -2.06 28.28
CA ASN A 295 -9.19 -2.38 28.95
C ASN A 295 -9.84 -1.16 29.58
N SER A 296 -9.08 -0.18 30.10
CA SER A 296 -9.62 1.08 30.64
C SER A 296 -10.37 1.92 29.60
N ARG A 297 -10.11 1.70 28.32
CA ARG A 297 -10.77 2.41 27.20
C ARG A 297 -11.89 1.64 26.56
N ALA A 298 -11.71 0.32 26.37
CA ALA A 298 -12.65 -0.51 25.62
C ALA A 298 -13.64 -1.29 26.49
N HIS A 299 -13.35 -1.51 27.77
CA HIS A 299 -14.18 -2.21 28.76
C HIS A 299 -14.74 -3.55 28.26
N THR A 300 -13.95 -4.34 27.53
CA THR A 300 -14.41 -5.62 26.98
C THR A 300 -14.08 -6.80 27.88
N ILE A 301 -14.97 -7.80 27.92
CA ILE A 301 -14.76 -9.04 28.67
C ILE A 301 -13.45 -9.73 28.25
N LYS A 302 -13.14 -9.72 26.94
CA LYS A 302 -11.91 -10.32 26.40
C LYS A 302 -10.65 -9.69 26.97
N LEU A 303 -10.61 -8.37 27.03
CA LEU A 303 -9.46 -7.62 27.57
C LEU A 303 -9.35 -7.83 29.08
N ARG A 304 -10.48 -7.85 29.78
CA ARG A 304 -10.49 -8.12 31.23
C ARG A 304 -9.97 -9.52 31.57
N VAL A 305 -10.35 -10.53 30.78
CA VAL A 305 -9.83 -11.91 30.95
C VAL A 305 -8.33 -11.94 30.65
N ALA A 306 -7.86 -11.26 29.60
CA ALA A 306 -6.43 -11.17 29.28
C ALA A 306 -5.64 -10.47 30.41
N GLU A 307 -6.16 -9.38 30.96
CA GLU A 307 -5.59 -8.65 32.11
C GLU A 307 -5.47 -9.55 33.35
N LEU A 308 -6.54 -10.25 33.72
CA LEU A 308 -6.53 -11.20 34.85
C LEU A 308 -5.56 -12.34 34.61
N GLY A 309 -5.52 -12.90 33.38
CA GLY A 309 -4.57 -13.95 33.01
C GLY A 309 -3.11 -13.49 33.10
N LEU A 310 -2.82 -12.24 32.68
CA LEU A 310 -1.48 -11.64 32.81
C LEU A 310 -1.09 -11.40 34.27
N ARG A 311 -2.05 -11.03 35.11
CA ARG A 311 -1.84 -10.74 36.52
C ARG A 311 -1.54 -12.00 37.35
N TRP A 312 -2.27 -13.08 37.07
CA TRP A 312 -2.20 -14.29 37.92
C TRP A 312 -1.43 -15.43 37.29
N PHE A 313 -1.48 -15.60 35.98
CA PHE A 313 -0.92 -16.75 35.26
C PHE A 313 -0.19 -16.34 33.95
N PRO A 314 0.77 -15.39 34.00
CA PRO A 314 1.39 -14.84 32.77
C PRO A 314 2.13 -15.91 31.95
N GLY A 315 2.80 -16.86 32.60
CA GLY A 315 3.48 -17.95 31.90
C GLY A 315 2.54 -18.90 31.15
N LEU A 316 1.41 -19.26 31.78
CA LEU A 316 0.37 -20.07 31.14
C LEU A 316 -0.26 -19.33 29.96
N LEU A 317 -0.58 -18.04 30.13
CA LEU A 317 -1.16 -17.23 29.06
C LEU A 317 -0.19 -17.12 27.87
N ARG A 318 1.12 -16.93 28.12
CA ARG A 318 2.15 -16.94 27.10
C ARG A 318 2.20 -18.27 26.35
N TRP A 319 2.16 -19.39 27.06
CA TRP A 319 2.17 -20.71 26.46
C TRP A 319 0.93 -20.95 25.60
N LEU A 320 -0.26 -20.63 26.09
CA LEU A 320 -1.51 -20.73 25.34
C LEU A 320 -1.49 -19.86 24.08
N TYR A 321 -1.06 -18.60 24.21
CA TYR A 321 -1.02 -17.67 23.08
C TYR A 321 0.01 -18.10 22.01
N ARG A 322 1.18 -18.58 22.42
CA ARG A 322 2.21 -19.11 21.52
C ARG A 322 1.70 -20.31 20.71
N ASN A 323 1.05 -21.27 21.38
CA ASN A 323 0.46 -22.43 20.70
C ASN A 323 -0.68 -22.02 19.77
N TYR A 324 -1.53 -21.08 20.20
CA TYR A 324 -2.60 -20.52 19.35
C TYR A 324 -2.05 -19.88 18.05
N VAL A 325 -0.99 -19.08 18.16
CA VAL A 325 -0.34 -18.46 16.98
C VAL A 325 0.21 -19.55 16.05
N GLN A 326 0.88 -20.58 16.59
CA GLN A 326 1.41 -21.69 15.78
C GLN A 326 0.28 -22.46 15.05
N VAL A 327 -0.82 -22.75 15.75
CA VAL A 327 -1.99 -23.42 15.14
C VAL A 327 -2.62 -22.54 14.06
N LEU A 328 -2.73 -21.23 14.29
CA LEU A 328 -3.23 -20.31 13.28
C LEU A 328 -2.35 -20.25 12.03
N GLU A 329 -1.03 -20.27 12.19
CA GLU A 329 -0.09 -20.30 11.06
C GLU A 329 -0.22 -21.59 10.25
N LEU A 330 -0.30 -22.74 10.93
CA LEU A 330 -0.54 -24.04 10.28
C LEU A 330 -1.89 -24.05 9.56
N TYR A 331 -2.95 -23.52 10.19
CA TYR A 331 -4.28 -23.43 9.60
C TYR A 331 -4.32 -22.49 8.38
N ARG A 332 -3.62 -21.36 8.43
CA ARG A 332 -3.48 -20.46 7.27
C ARG A 332 -2.76 -21.14 6.12
N ARG A 333 -1.69 -21.86 6.39
CA ARG A 333 -0.96 -22.64 5.38
C ARG A 333 -1.84 -23.74 4.77
N SER A 334 -2.63 -24.45 5.57
CA SER A 334 -3.54 -25.49 5.09
C SER A 334 -4.74 -24.93 4.31
N ARG A 335 -5.32 -23.79 4.72
CA ARG A 335 -6.44 -23.13 4.01
C ARG A 335 -5.98 -22.38 2.76
N GLY A 336 -4.78 -21.83 2.73
CA GLY A 336 -4.21 -21.26 1.51
C GLY A 336 -4.27 -22.22 0.33
N VAL A 337 -4.11 -23.53 0.60
CA VAL A 337 -4.27 -24.59 -0.41
C VAL A 337 -5.75 -24.88 -0.75
N HIS A 338 -6.70 -24.68 0.18
CA HIS A 338 -8.13 -25.04 -0.02
C HIS A 338 -9.02 -23.86 -0.45
N SER A 339 -8.82 -22.66 0.13
CA SER A 339 -9.60 -21.45 -0.23
C SER A 339 -9.26 -20.95 -1.64
N ALA A 340 -8.02 -21.15 -2.10
CA ALA A 340 -7.65 -20.90 -3.48
C ALA A 340 -8.42 -21.78 -4.49
N ARG A 341 -9.04 -22.90 -4.04
CA ARG A 341 -9.86 -23.76 -4.90
C ARG A 341 -11.35 -23.40 -4.95
N THR A 342 -11.88 -22.70 -3.95
CA THR A 342 -13.32 -22.46 -3.82
C THR A 342 -13.76 -21.02 -4.09
N ASP A 343 -12.94 -19.99 -3.76
CA ASP A 343 -13.30 -18.59 -3.95
C ASP A 343 -12.74 -17.97 -5.24
N VAL A 344 -11.87 -18.68 -5.95
CA VAL A 344 -11.39 -18.29 -7.27
C VAL A 344 -12.30 -18.89 -8.33
N GLN A 345 -13.51 -18.37 -8.46
CA GLN A 345 -14.31 -18.52 -9.71
C GLN A 345 -13.66 -17.76 -10.89
N ALA A 346 -12.58 -17.02 -10.64
CA ALA A 346 -11.65 -16.56 -11.65
C ALA A 346 -10.27 -17.11 -11.25
N LYS A 347 -9.95 -18.35 -11.67
CA LYS A 347 -8.55 -18.63 -12.00
C LYS A 347 -8.22 -17.67 -13.14
N PRO A 348 -7.47 -16.59 -12.97
CA PRO A 348 -6.96 -15.92 -14.14
C PRO A 348 -6.02 -16.97 -14.76
N ALA A 349 -6.37 -17.48 -15.92
CA ALA A 349 -5.44 -18.29 -16.74
C ALA A 349 -4.09 -17.56 -16.86
N ASP A 350 -4.13 -16.24 -16.77
CA ASP A 350 -3.00 -15.32 -16.78
C ASP A 350 -2.12 -15.39 -15.50
N PHE A 351 -2.68 -15.68 -14.32
CA PHE A 351 -1.89 -15.87 -13.08
C PHE A 351 -1.06 -17.15 -13.13
N GLU A 352 -1.64 -18.25 -13.64
CA GLU A 352 -0.88 -19.49 -13.84
C GLU A 352 0.21 -19.33 -14.90
N ILE A 353 0.01 -18.50 -15.92
CA ILE A 353 1.00 -18.20 -16.96
C ILE A 353 2.17 -17.39 -16.39
N LEU A 354 1.91 -16.40 -15.53
CA LEU A 354 2.96 -15.58 -14.89
C LEU A 354 3.84 -16.42 -13.95
N ILE A 355 3.23 -17.38 -13.22
CA ILE A 355 3.96 -18.22 -12.26
C ILE A 355 4.60 -19.46 -12.92
N ARG A 356 4.00 -20.04 -13.97
CA ARG A 356 4.51 -21.25 -14.65
C ARG A 356 5.71 -21.02 -15.59
N ARG A 357 6.03 -19.80 -15.97
CA ARG A 357 7.20 -19.51 -16.83
C ARG A 357 8.56 -19.78 -16.16
N ARG A 358 8.59 -20.35 -14.96
CA ARG A 358 9.81 -20.73 -14.21
C ARG A 358 9.93 -22.23 -13.86
N ARG A 359 9.31 -23.14 -14.62
CA ARG A 359 9.69 -24.57 -14.56
C ARG A 359 10.51 -24.98 -15.76
#